data_8890b682cd122e52af66acf5c4e798f1
#
_entry.id   8890b682cd122e52af66acf5c4e798f1
#
_cell.length_a   1.000
_cell.length_b   1.000
_cell.length_c   1.000
_cell.angle_alpha   90.00
_cell.angle_beta   90.00
_cell.angle_gamma   90.00
#
_symmetry.space_group_name_H-M   'P 1'
#
loop_
_entity.id
_entity.type
_entity.pdbx_description
1 polymer ?
#
loop_
_entity_poly.entity_id
_entity_poly.type
_entity_poly.pdbx_seq_one_letter_code
_entity_poly.pdbx_strand_id
1 'polypeptide(L)'
;HMFAEDERTPTLLIGDFNATDDSDPIKYAKITWQEIGAGTGFTIPSDKPNRKLDYVMGFPKKWKSERYEIIARPDLSDHCFVLADVIYEEK
;
A
#
# COMPACT_ATOMS: atom_id res chain seq x y z
N HIS A 1 -8.60 -15.68 -12.77
CA HIS A 1 -8.17 -14.48 -12.05
C HIS A 1 -9.38 -13.56 -11.84
N MET A 2 -9.67 -13.23 -10.61
CA MET A 2 -10.91 -12.53 -10.30
C MET A 2 -11.05 -11.16 -10.95
N PHE A 3 -9.94 -10.53 -11.28
CA PHE A 3 -10.00 -9.19 -11.87
C PHE A 3 -10.22 -9.22 -13.38
N ALA A 4 -10.04 -10.38 -14.00
CA ALA A 4 -10.18 -10.46 -15.45
C ALA A 4 -11.61 -10.20 -15.90
N GLU A 5 -12.57 -10.49 -15.04
CA GLU A 5 -13.98 -10.33 -15.39
C GLU A 5 -14.48 -8.91 -15.17
N ASP A 6 -13.79 -8.14 -14.34
CA ASP A 6 -14.26 -6.80 -14.01
C ASP A 6 -13.08 -5.90 -13.73
N GLU A 7 -12.30 -5.64 -14.78
CA GLU A 7 -11.10 -4.83 -14.68
C GLU A 7 -11.39 -3.39 -14.35
N ARG A 8 -12.62 -2.97 -14.48
CA ARG A 8 -12.96 -1.56 -14.28
C ARG A 8 -13.45 -1.26 -12.87
N THR A 9 -13.65 -2.29 -12.07
CA THR A 9 -14.09 -2.07 -10.69
C THR A 9 -12.93 -1.56 -9.84
N PRO A 10 -13.03 -0.34 -9.30
CA PRO A 10 -11.98 0.17 -8.43
C PRO A 10 -11.85 -0.70 -7.19
N THR A 11 -10.64 -1.13 -6.90
CA THR A 11 -10.37 -2.04 -5.80
C THR A 11 -9.13 -1.59 -5.04
N LEU A 12 -9.18 -1.67 -3.72
CA LEU A 12 -8.03 -1.43 -2.87
C LEU A 12 -7.69 -2.69 -2.12
N LEU A 13 -6.40 -3.01 -2.08
CA LEU A 13 -5.88 -4.13 -1.32
C LEU A 13 -4.93 -3.56 -0.28
N ILE A 14 -5.27 -3.73 1.00
CA ILE A 14 -4.59 -3.05 2.09
C ILE A 14 -4.16 -4.08 3.12
N GLY A 15 -2.93 -3.94 3.61
CA GLY A 15 -2.49 -4.78 4.71
C GLY A 15 -1.00 -5.06 4.73
N ASP A 16 -0.64 -6.05 5.56
CA ASP A 16 0.72 -6.51 5.72
C ASP A 16 0.99 -7.59 4.67
N PHE A 17 1.89 -7.28 3.75
CA PHE A 17 2.23 -8.22 2.67
C PHE A 17 3.42 -9.09 3.03
N ASN A 18 4.02 -8.84 4.19
CA ASN A 18 5.18 -9.60 4.68
C ASN A 18 6.33 -9.61 3.68
N ALA A 19 6.47 -8.53 2.92
CA ALA A 19 7.48 -8.42 1.88
C ALA A 19 7.89 -6.97 1.74
N THR A 20 9.19 -6.72 1.58
CA THR A 20 9.70 -5.35 1.43
C THR A 20 9.50 -4.85 0.02
N ASP A 21 9.58 -3.52 -0.15
CA ASP A 21 9.26 -2.88 -1.42
C ASP A 21 10.26 -3.19 -2.53
N ASP A 22 11.44 -3.68 -2.18
CA ASP A 22 12.42 -4.10 -3.18
C ASP A 22 12.39 -5.60 -3.43
N SER A 23 11.45 -6.32 -2.83
CA SER A 23 11.34 -7.77 -2.99
C SER A 23 10.64 -8.13 -4.29
N ASP A 24 10.89 -9.34 -4.78
CA ASP A 24 10.26 -9.82 -6.00
C ASP A 24 8.74 -9.86 -5.93
N PRO A 25 8.14 -10.35 -4.83
CA PRO A 25 6.67 -10.34 -4.75
C PRO A 25 6.07 -8.96 -4.92
N ILE A 26 6.68 -7.93 -4.33
CA ILE A 26 6.15 -6.58 -4.45
C ILE A 26 6.40 -6.03 -5.85
N LYS A 27 7.56 -6.28 -6.43
CA LYS A 27 7.83 -5.85 -7.80
C LYS A 27 6.83 -6.48 -8.76
N TYR A 28 6.50 -7.74 -8.53
CA TYR A 28 5.53 -8.44 -9.36
C TYR A 28 4.13 -7.85 -9.20
N ALA A 29 3.76 -7.56 -7.96
CA ALA A 29 2.44 -6.98 -7.70
C ALA A 29 2.28 -5.62 -8.39
N LYS A 30 3.35 -4.83 -8.47
CA LYS A 30 3.27 -3.50 -9.06
C LYS A 30 3.09 -3.52 -10.57
N ILE A 31 3.21 -4.66 -11.22
CA ILE A 31 2.89 -4.77 -12.63
C ILE A 31 1.41 -4.52 -12.84
N THR A 32 0.57 -5.04 -11.96
CA THR A 32 -0.88 -4.93 -12.06
C THR A 32 -1.46 -3.86 -11.15
N TRP A 33 -0.89 -3.70 -9.96
CA TRP A 33 -1.41 -2.82 -8.92
C TRP A 33 -0.58 -1.55 -8.79
N GLN A 34 -1.24 -0.48 -8.45
CA GLN A 34 -0.58 0.78 -8.14
C GLN A 34 -0.23 0.80 -6.67
N GLU A 35 1.04 1.01 -6.33
CA GLU A 35 1.43 1.19 -4.94
C GLU A 35 1.13 2.63 -4.54
N ILE A 36 0.15 2.82 -3.66
CA ILE A 36 -0.21 4.14 -3.17
C ILE A 36 0.75 4.50 -2.05
N GLY A 37 1.28 5.72 -2.10
CA GLY A 37 2.26 6.16 -1.11
C GLY A 37 3.64 5.59 -1.31
N ALA A 38 3.98 5.20 -2.54
CA ALA A 38 5.31 4.65 -2.84
C ALA A 38 6.40 5.63 -2.41
N GLY A 39 7.42 5.10 -1.74
CA GLY A 39 8.57 5.89 -1.34
C GLY A 39 8.35 6.75 -0.09
N THR A 40 7.24 6.58 0.62
CA THR A 40 6.91 7.47 1.73
C THR A 40 7.49 7.07 3.08
N GLY A 41 7.98 5.83 3.23
CA GLY A 41 8.62 5.47 4.50
C GLY A 41 8.39 4.04 4.92
N PHE A 42 8.82 3.74 6.13
CA PHE A 42 8.84 2.39 6.68
C PHE A 42 7.71 2.19 7.68
N THR A 43 7.27 0.95 7.84
CA THR A 43 6.13 0.64 8.67
C THR A 43 6.45 -0.26 9.86
N ILE A 44 7.64 -0.85 9.92
CA ILE A 44 7.99 -1.78 11.00
C ILE A 44 9.48 -1.74 11.29
N PRO A 45 9.89 -1.95 12.54
CA PRO A 45 9.08 -1.92 13.76
C PRO A 45 8.68 -0.50 14.12
N SER A 46 7.58 -0.34 14.82
CA SER A 46 7.02 1.00 15.05
C SER A 46 7.88 1.88 15.94
N ASP A 47 8.71 1.30 16.81
CA ASP A 47 9.59 2.10 17.65
C ASP A 47 10.80 2.62 16.89
N LYS A 48 11.18 1.97 15.80
CA LYS A 48 12.33 2.38 15.00
C LYS A 48 12.19 1.83 13.59
N PRO A 49 11.29 2.38 12.80
CA PRO A 49 10.97 1.79 11.48
C PRO A 49 12.18 1.71 10.57
N ASN A 50 12.36 0.56 9.95
CA ASN A 50 13.48 0.34 9.04
C ASN A 50 13.11 -0.46 7.80
N ARG A 51 11.86 -0.89 7.66
CA ARG A 51 11.41 -1.55 6.44
C ARG A 51 9.91 -1.39 6.27
N LYS A 52 9.45 -1.58 5.05
CA LYS A 52 8.04 -1.43 4.72
C LYS A 52 7.47 -2.80 4.43
N LEU A 53 6.45 -3.20 5.18
CA LEU A 53 5.71 -4.43 4.97
C LEU A 53 4.23 -4.20 4.74
N ASP A 54 3.75 -3.01 5.03
CA ASP A 54 2.33 -2.67 4.95
C ASP A 54 2.09 -1.75 3.76
N TYR A 55 1.12 -2.10 2.94
CA TYR A 55 0.90 -1.44 1.67
C TYR A 55 -0.56 -1.12 1.44
N VAL A 56 -0.78 -0.10 0.62
CA VAL A 56 -2.09 0.19 0.04
C VAL A 56 -1.90 0.08 -1.47
N MET A 57 -2.53 -0.91 -2.06
CA MET A 57 -2.42 -1.18 -3.49
C MET A 57 -3.76 -0.92 -4.15
N GLY A 58 -3.76 -0.24 -5.28
CA GLY A 58 -4.98 0.11 -5.99
C GLY A 58 -5.03 -0.47 -7.40
N PHE A 59 -6.21 -0.84 -7.84
CA PHE A 59 -6.46 -1.38 -9.17
C PHE A 59 -7.79 -0.82 -9.70
N PRO A 60 -7.87 -0.36 -10.94
CA PRO A 60 -6.78 -0.11 -11.89
C PRO A 60 -5.83 0.98 -11.40
N LYS A 61 -4.79 1.26 -12.18
CA LYS A 61 -3.77 2.24 -11.77
C LYS A 61 -4.24 3.65 -12.05
N LYS A 62 -5.35 4.04 -11.43
CA LYS A 62 -5.96 5.35 -11.63
C LYS A 62 -6.30 6.01 -10.30
N TRP A 63 -5.56 5.67 -9.28
CA TRP A 63 -5.78 6.23 -7.95
C TRP A 63 -4.88 7.43 -7.72
N LYS A 64 -5.41 8.42 -7.02
CA LYS A 64 -4.64 9.58 -6.61
C LYS A 64 -4.63 9.63 -5.10
N SER A 65 -3.45 9.81 -4.52
CA SER A 65 -3.31 9.93 -3.09
C SER A 65 -3.37 11.39 -2.71
N GLU A 66 -4.37 11.74 -1.91
CA GLU A 66 -4.50 13.09 -1.39
C GLU A 66 -3.68 13.26 -0.12
N ARG A 67 -3.51 12.17 0.62
CA ARG A 67 -2.82 12.19 1.89
C ARG A 67 -2.35 10.77 2.21
N TYR A 68 -1.12 10.66 2.66
CA TYR A 68 -0.58 9.36 3.05
C TYR A 68 0.32 9.58 4.26
N GLU A 69 -0.02 8.95 5.39
CA GLU A 69 0.71 9.12 6.63
C GLU A 69 1.04 7.77 7.24
N ILE A 70 2.22 7.70 7.84
CA ILE A 70 2.65 6.54 8.60
C ILE A 70 2.74 6.99 10.05
N ILE A 71 1.96 6.36 10.93
CA ILE A 71 1.79 6.78 12.31
C ILE A 71 2.37 5.71 13.21
N ALA A 72 3.40 6.07 13.97
CA ALA A 72 4.08 5.12 14.84
C ALA A 72 3.48 5.19 16.25
N ARG A 73 2.93 4.08 16.70
CA ARG A 73 2.40 3.93 18.06
C ARG A 73 2.96 2.64 18.66
N PRO A 74 4.23 2.64 19.09
CA PRO A 74 4.85 1.41 19.60
C PRO A 74 4.16 0.87 20.85
N ASP A 75 3.39 1.71 21.54
CA ASP A 75 2.59 1.26 22.68
C ASP A 75 1.39 0.42 22.27
N LEU A 76 1.00 0.45 20.98
CA LEU A 76 -0.18 -0.26 20.50
C LEU A 76 0.15 -1.41 19.57
N SER A 77 1.22 -1.30 18.79
CA SER A 77 1.54 -2.30 17.78
C SER A 77 3.00 -2.17 17.38
N ASP A 78 3.61 -3.28 16.96
CA ASP A 78 4.96 -3.24 16.39
C ASP A 78 4.94 -2.81 14.92
N HIS A 79 3.75 -2.71 14.30
CA HIS A 79 3.59 -2.08 13.00
C HIS A 79 3.12 -0.65 13.16
N CYS A 80 3.59 0.24 12.29
CA CYS A 80 3.01 1.57 12.20
C CYS A 80 1.64 1.46 11.55
N PHE A 81 0.76 2.40 11.89
CA PHE A 81 -0.53 2.52 11.20
C PHE A 81 -0.33 3.32 9.94
N VAL A 82 -1.06 2.94 8.90
CA VAL A 82 -1.01 3.66 7.62
C VAL A 82 -2.37 4.30 7.40
N LEU A 83 -2.35 5.60 7.13
CA LEU A 83 -3.56 6.36 6.81
C LEU A 83 -3.43 6.89 5.40
N ALA A 84 -4.43 6.63 4.56
CA ALA A 84 -4.40 7.10 3.18
C ALA A 84 -5.77 7.65 2.79
N ASP A 85 -5.77 8.89 2.27
CA ASP A 85 -6.95 9.47 1.65
C ASP A 85 -6.75 9.38 0.16
N VAL A 86 -7.62 8.68 -0.54
CA VAL A 86 -7.42 8.39 -1.95
C VAL A 86 -8.67 8.72 -2.75
N ILE A 87 -8.44 9.07 -4.01
CA ILE A 87 -9.51 9.33 -4.97
C ILE A 87 -9.25 8.48 -6.20
N TYR A 88 -10.30 7.84 -6.69
CA TYR A 88 -10.20 7.10 -7.93
C TYR A 88 -10.52 8.02 -9.09
N GLU A 89 -9.61 8.12 -10.04
CA GLU A 89 -9.77 8.98 -11.21
C GLU A 89 -10.27 8.16 -12.38
N GLU A 90 -11.50 8.36 -12.76
CA GLU A 90 -12.13 7.54 -13.79
C GLU A 90 -11.69 7.88 -15.19
N LYS A 91 -10.99 8.97 -15.38
CA LYS A 91 -10.58 9.34 -16.73
C LYS A 91 -9.39 8.51 -17.19
#